data_b28e393bbbecbb22ebee359fc78cbfca
#
_entry.id   b28e393bbbecbb22ebee359fc78cbfca
#
_cell.length_a   1.000
_cell.length_b   1.000
_cell.length_c   1.000
_cell.angle_alpha   90.00
_cell.angle_beta   90.00
_cell.angle_gamma   90.00
#
_symmetry.space_group_name_H-M   'P 1'
#
loop_
_entity.id
_entity.type
_entity.pdbx_description
1 polymer ?
#
loop_
_entity_poly.entity_id
_entity_poly.type
_entity_poly.pdbx_seq_one_letter_code
_entity_poly.pdbx_strand_id
1 'polypeptide(L)'
;MSKIIVDEIETSTTNGNLRLIPNGTGQIEIKGAGGDDATLRLNCSAQSHGVKLKSPAHSAGQSYTMILPDNNITAGKVLKVKSTTGTPLNQAIGQLEFGDASDPTKMPLTGGTITGSVTFQSGLLEESFHIDSTAITGTHNHDILTHGMAWYGSTNASGAFTFNIRGDAVTTFDSLSTVGKVTTITLFSANNSTATYMSGFQIDGSTQTVKWAGGTAPSAATGSGTDVYSISILKTAAGVYATFGNFTNFA
;
A
#
# COMPACT_ATOMS: atom_id res chain seq x y z
N MET A 1 30.40 -28.66 43.60
CA MET A 1 29.55 -27.54 43.14
C MET A 1 29.15 -26.70 44.37
N SER A 2 29.48 -25.40 44.38
CA SER A 2 29.02 -24.51 45.44
C SER A 2 27.57 -24.12 45.18
N LYS A 3 26.73 -24.13 46.22
CA LYS A 3 25.32 -23.83 46.15
C LYS A 3 24.95 -22.83 47.26
N ILE A 4 24.24 -21.78 46.91
CA ILE A 4 23.63 -20.84 47.84
C ILE A 4 22.13 -21.16 47.82
N ILE A 5 21.51 -21.37 49.00
CA ILE A 5 20.05 -21.62 49.14
C ILE A 5 19.53 -20.49 50.00
N VAL A 6 18.77 -19.59 49.38
CA VAL A 6 18.17 -18.41 50.05
C VAL A 6 16.82 -18.12 49.40
N ASP A 7 15.91 -17.52 50.15
CA ASP A 7 14.60 -17.12 49.63
C ASP A 7 14.67 -15.76 48.91
N GLU A 8 15.62 -14.89 49.31
CA GLU A 8 15.76 -13.54 48.81
C GLU A 8 17.24 -13.10 48.75
N ILE A 9 17.59 -12.31 47.77
CA ILE A 9 18.89 -11.66 47.63
C ILE A 9 18.65 -10.16 47.40
N GLU A 10 19.08 -9.33 48.36
CA GLU A 10 18.96 -7.87 48.29
C GLU A 10 20.34 -7.20 48.26
N THR A 11 20.38 -5.97 47.72
CA THR A 11 21.55 -5.13 47.85
C THR A 11 21.54 -4.41 49.21
N SER A 12 22.70 -4.33 49.89
CA SER A 12 22.80 -3.70 51.20
C SER A 12 22.86 -2.16 51.14
N THR A 13 22.97 -1.61 49.93
CA THR A 13 23.11 -0.14 49.71
C THR A 13 21.89 0.42 48.98
N THR A 14 21.43 1.60 49.37
CA THR A 14 20.40 2.34 48.66
C THR A 14 20.81 2.59 47.22
N ASN A 15 19.91 2.25 46.27
CA ASN A 15 20.17 2.34 44.82
C ASN A 15 21.31 1.45 44.31
N GLY A 16 21.70 0.42 45.06
CA GLY A 16 22.67 -0.57 44.65
C GLY A 16 22.12 -1.51 43.57
N ASN A 17 22.98 -1.93 42.65
CA ASN A 17 22.60 -2.93 41.62
C ASN A 17 22.98 -4.34 42.11
N LEU A 18 22.06 -5.29 42.01
CA LEU A 18 22.41 -6.70 42.12
C LEU A 18 23.12 -7.14 40.84
N ARG A 19 24.35 -7.62 40.98
CA ARG A 19 25.18 -8.07 39.86
C ARG A 19 25.42 -9.58 39.93
N LEU A 20 24.96 -10.28 38.88
CA LEU A 20 25.25 -11.70 38.68
C LEU A 20 26.23 -11.82 37.52
N ILE A 21 27.46 -12.22 37.81
CA ILE A 21 28.57 -12.22 36.83
C ILE A 21 29.06 -13.67 36.66
N PRO A 22 28.68 -14.35 35.54
CA PRO A 22 29.27 -15.64 35.23
C PRO A 22 30.76 -15.52 34.94
N ASN A 23 31.51 -16.60 35.18
CA ASN A 23 32.93 -16.67 34.83
C ASN A 23 33.10 -17.30 33.45
N GLY A 24 34.03 -16.77 32.63
CA GLY A 24 34.33 -17.26 31.28
C GLY A 24 33.11 -17.22 30.35
N THR A 25 32.76 -18.33 29.73
CA THR A 25 31.62 -18.51 28.83
C THR A 25 30.32 -18.91 29.51
N GLY A 26 30.27 -18.82 30.86
CA GLY A 26 29.10 -19.16 31.65
C GLY A 26 27.88 -18.27 31.33
N GLN A 27 26.69 -18.73 31.71
CA GLN A 27 25.42 -18.04 31.51
C GLN A 27 24.68 -17.94 32.84
N ILE A 28 23.73 -17.00 32.95
CA ILE A 28 22.75 -16.97 34.02
C ILE A 28 21.58 -17.84 33.56
N GLU A 29 21.36 -18.99 34.24
CA GLU A 29 20.29 -19.91 33.91
C GLU A 29 19.15 -19.77 34.94
N ILE A 30 17.93 -19.48 34.44
CA ILE A 30 16.70 -19.48 35.23
C ILE A 30 15.94 -20.76 34.92
N LYS A 31 15.75 -21.62 35.89
CA LYS A 31 15.09 -22.92 35.75
C LYS A 31 13.65 -22.89 36.25
N GLY A 32 12.76 -23.53 35.49
CA GLY A 32 11.45 -23.89 35.99
C GLY A 32 11.52 -25.05 36.98
N ALA A 33 10.52 -25.18 37.85
CA ALA A 33 10.39 -26.28 38.81
C ALA A 33 8.90 -26.64 39.03
N GLY A 34 8.66 -27.89 39.46
CA GLY A 34 7.31 -28.30 39.84
C GLY A 34 6.28 -28.36 38.71
N GLY A 35 6.74 -28.50 37.45
CA GLY A 35 5.86 -28.53 36.29
C GLY A 35 5.61 -27.16 35.64
N ASP A 36 6.17 -26.10 36.20
CA ASP A 36 6.13 -24.75 35.61
C ASP A 36 7.38 -24.41 34.80
N ASP A 37 7.20 -23.74 33.69
CA ASP A 37 8.28 -23.25 32.83
C ASP A 37 9.00 -22.04 33.49
N ALA A 38 10.29 -21.89 33.19
CA ALA A 38 11.12 -20.78 33.69
C ALA A 38 10.50 -19.42 33.38
N THR A 39 10.47 -18.55 34.38
CA THR A 39 9.80 -17.24 34.28
C THR A 39 10.62 -16.16 34.98
N LEU A 40 10.91 -15.07 34.27
CA LEU A 40 11.41 -13.81 34.83
C LEU A 40 10.23 -12.82 34.96
N ARG A 41 9.99 -12.31 36.15
CA ARG A 41 8.94 -11.32 36.40
C ARG A 41 9.57 -9.95 36.67
N LEU A 42 9.10 -8.94 35.94
CA LEU A 42 9.46 -7.55 36.09
C LEU A 42 8.26 -6.79 36.69
N ASN A 43 8.34 -6.43 37.96
CA ASN A 43 7.25 -5.74 38.67
C ASN A 43 7.30 -4.22 38.41
N CYS A 44 6.14 -3.57 38.54
CA CYS A 44 6.04 -2.13 38.63
C CYS A 44 6.63 -1.62 39.97
N SER A 45 6.84 -0.30 40.08
CA SER A 45 7.40 0.32 41.30
C SER A 45 6.61 0.04 42.58
N ALA A 46 5.29 -0.14 42.49
CA ALA A 46 4.41 -0.49 43.62
C ALA A 46 4.30 -2.01 43.84
N GLN A 47 4.99 -2.83 43.04
CA GLN A 47 4.99 -4.29 43.12
C GLN A 47 3.60 -4.97 43.03
N SER A 48 2.56 -4.21 42.62
CA SER A 48 1.18 -4.69 42.56
C SER A 48 0.85 -5.45 41.27
N HIS A 49 1.64 -5.21 40.19
CA HIS A 49 1.52 -5.89 38.91
C HIS A 49 2.86 -5.91 38.17
N GLY A 50 3.00 -6.74 37.13
CA GLY A 50 4.26 -6.86 36.39
C GLY A 50 4.12 -7.66 35.12
N VAL A 51 5.15 -7.55 34.27
CA VAL A 51 5.30 -8.31 33.03
C VAL A 51 6.17 -9.52 33.28
N LYS A 52 5.84 -10.64 32.63
CA LYS A 52 6.59 -11.88 32.73
C LYS A 52 7.20 -12.24 31.37
N LEU A 53 8.48 -12.62 31.38
CA LEU A 53 9.15 -13.33 30.27
C LEU A 53 9.20 -14.81 30.67
N LYS A 54 8.56 -15.66 29.89
CA LYS A 54 8.41 -17.08 30.17
C LYS A 54 8.96 -17.90 29.01
N SER A 55 9.65 -19.00 29.31
CA SER A 55 10.07 -19.95 28.28
C SER A 55 8.89 -20.61 27.58
N PRO A 56 9.05 -21.12 26.33
CA PRO A 56 8.03 -21.94 25.69
C PRO A 56 7.69 -23.16 26.55
N ALA A 57 6.47 -23.68 26.41
CA ALA A 57 6.06 -24.92 27.08
C ALA A 57 6.94 -26.09 26.60
N HIS A 58 7.22 -27.04 27.51
CA HIS A 58 8.01 -28.24 27.20
C HIS A 58 7.51 -29.00 25.96
N SER A 59 6.19 -29.10 25.80
CA SER A 59 5.57 -29.78 24.66
C SER A 59 5.83 -29.11 23.30
N ALA A 60 6.26 -27.84 23.28
CA ALA A 60 6.62 -27.15 22.06
C ALA A 60 7.96 -27.60 21.46
N GLY A 61 8.84 -28.22 22.26
CA GLY A 61 10.13 -28.75 21.82
C GLY A 61 11.09 -27.69 21.24
N GLN A 62 10.95 -26.42 21.67
CA GLN A 62 11.70 -25.30 21.11
C GLN A 62 12.91 -24.93 21.98
N SER A 63 14.06 -24.68 21.33
CA SER A 63 15.33 -24.30 21.97
C SER A 63 16.06 -23.19 21.19
N TYR A 64 15.32 -22.25 20.64
CA TYR A 64 15.89 -21.16 19.85
C TYR A 64 16.55 -20.08 20.71
N THR A 65 17.46 -19.33 20.12
CA THR A 65 18.08 -18.14 20.71
C THR A 65 17.52 -16.88 20.03
N MET A 66 17.12 -15.89 20.83
CA MET A 66 16.79 -14.56 20.35
C MET A 66 17.91 -13.58 20.72
N ILE A 67 18.52 -12.96 19.71
CA ILE A 67 19.48 -11.88 19.90
C ILE A 67 18.70 -10.57 19.83
N LEU A 68 18.85 -9.73 20.84
CA LEU A 68 18.18 -8.42 20.91
C LEU A 68 18.53 -7.55 19.69
N PRO A 69 17.69 -6.56 19.34
CA PRO A 69 17.91 -5.70 18.17
C PRO A 69 19.29 -5.06 18.12
N ASP A 70 19.88 -5.08 16.93
CA ASP A 70 21.14 -4.40 16.61
C ASP A 70 20.94 -2.95 16.12
N ASN A 71 19.69 -2.49 16.07
CA ASN A 71 19.30 -1.13 15.70
C ASN A 71 18.54 -0.43 16.83
N ASN A 72 18.43 0.90 16.74
CA ASN A 72 17.76 1.73 17.73
C ASN A 72 16.24 1.51 17.71
N ILE A 73 15.65 1.60 18.92
CA ILE A 73 14.19 1.68 19.07
C ILE A 73 13.66 2.94 18.39
N THR A 74 12.62 2.82 17.60
CA THR A 74 11.99 3.93 16.86
C THR A 74 10.47 3.81 16.98
N ALA A 75 9.81 4.95 17.19
CA ALA A 75 8.34 5.00 17.27
C ALA A 75 7.68 4.46 15.99
N GLY A 76 6.61 3.71 16.15
CA GLY A 76 5.86 3.11 15.05
C GLY A 76 6.48 1.83 14.46
N LYS A 77 7.63 1.38 14.96
CA LYS A 77 8.23 0.11 14.55
C LYS A 77 7.80 -1.04 15.44
N VAL A 78 7.83 -2.25 14.89
CA VAL A 78 7.57 -3.50 15.61
C VAL A 78 8.84 -4.30 15.79
N LEU A 79 8.90 -5.07 16.87
CA LEU A 79 9.98 -6.04 17.08
C LEU A 79 9.71 -7.26 16.17
N LYS A 80 10.64 -7.57 15.29
CA LYS A 80 10.54 -8.70 14.36
C LYS A 80 11.87 -9.44 14.21
N VAL A 81 11.83 -10.65 13.68
CA VAL A 81 13.04 -11.39 13.33
C VAL A 81 13.60 -10.85 12.02
N LYS A 82 14.82 -10.34 12.06
CA LYS A 82 15.59 -9.82 10.90
C LYS A 82 16.17 -10.95 10.05
N SER A 83 16.78 -11.90 10.71
CA SER A 83 17.42 -13.05 10.06
C SER A 83 17.48 -14.23 11.02
N THR A 84 17.61 -15.42 10.46
CA THR A 84 17.81 -16.66 11.23
C THR A 84 19.02 -17.42 10.72
N THR A 85 19.74 -18.08 11.65
CA THR A 85 20.82 -19.01 11.35
C THR A 85 20.63 -20.29 12.17
N GLY A 86 21.26 -21.37 11.76
CA GLY A 86 21.18 -22.66 12.46
C GLY A 86 20.04 -23.55 11.97
N THR A 87 20.29 -24.85 12.08
CA THR A 87 19.36 -25.95 11.79
C THR A 87 19.50 -27.02 12.86
N PRO A 88 18.42 -27.71 13.28
CA PRO A 88 17.03 -27.52 12.83
C PRO A 88 16.41 -26.21 13.34
N LEU A 89 15.32 -25.75 12.72
CA LEU A 89 14.69 -24.45 13.02
C LEU A 89 14.26 -24.28 14.48
N ASN A 90 13.97 -25.36 15.21
CA ASN A 90 13.65 -25.31 16.64
C ASN A 90 14.85 -24.98 17.54
N GLN A 91 16.06 -24.91 17.00
CA GLN A 91 17.31 -24.49 17.67
C GLN A 91 17.95 -23.30 16.94
N ALA A 92 17.21 -22.62 16.08
CA ALA A 92 17.71 -21.49 15.30
C ALA A 92 18.11 -20.32 16.20
N ILE A 93 19.04 -19.54 15.70
CA ILE A 93 19.41 -18.25 16.29
C ILE A 93 18.72 -17.15 15.47
N GLY A 94 17.83 -16.41 16.09
CA GLY A 94 17.11 -15.29 15.48
C GLY A 94 17.67 -13.95 15.91
N GLN A 95 18.22 -13.18 14.98
CA GLN A 95 18.55 -11.77 15.19
C GLN A 95 17.25 -10.97 15.12
N LEU A 96 16.94 -10.20 16.16
CA LEU A 96 15.79 -9.30 16.19
C LEU A 96 16.16 -7.91 15.66
N GLU A 97 15.16 -7.17 15.15
CA GLU A 97 15.27 -5.76 14.78
C GLU A 97 13.96 -5.01 15.06
N PHE A 98 14.04 -3.70 15.19
CA PHE A 98 12.87 -2.81 15.09
C PHE A 98 12.66 -2.43 13.63
N GLY A 99 11.57 -2.87 13.02
CA GLY A 99 11.25 -2.63 11.62
C GLY A 99 9.78 -2.36 11.39
N ASP A 100 9.42 -2.04 10.14
CA ASP A 100 8.02 -1.85 9.80
C ASP A 100 7.22 -3.14 9.94
N ALA A 101 5.99 -3.01 10.39
CA ALA A 101 5.02 -4.08 10.32
C ALA A 101 4.69 -4.32 8.83
N SER A 102 5.34 -5.33 8.22
CA SER A 102 5.02 -5.75 6.86
C SER A 102 4.04 -6.92 6.91
N ASP A 103 2.89 -6.75 6.33
CA ASP A 103 1.99 -7.85 6.02
C ASP A 103 2.12 -8.14 4.52
N PRO A 104 2.86 -9.19 4.10
CA PRO A 104 3.06 -9.49 2.69
C PRO A 104 1.76 -9.92 1.98
N THR A 105 0.68 -10.15 2.73
CA THR A 105 -0.64 -10.52 2.20
C THR A 105 -1.53 -9.31 1.93
N LYS A 106 -1.12 -8.12 2.37
CA LYS A 106 -1.88 -6.88 2.22
C LYS A 106 -1.16 -5.87 1.35
N MET A 107 -1.89 -5.26 0.46
CA MET A 107 -1.39 -4.11 -0.31
C MET A 107 -1.32 -2.89 0.61
N PRO A 108 -0.21 -2.09 0.59
CA PRO A 108 -0.12 -0.85 1.37
C PRO A 108 -1.27 0.10 1.02
N LEU A 109 -1.80 0.83 2.02
CA LEU A 109 -2.84 1.87 1.81
C LEU A 109 -2.37 3.01 0.89
N THR A 110 -1.07 3.22 0.78
CA THR A 110 -0.46 4.21 -0.10
C THR A 110 -0.28 3.73 -1.55
N GLY A 111 -0.80 2.51 -1.86
CA GLY A 111 -0.60 1.87 -3.15
C GLY A 111 0.65 0.98 -3.19
N GLY A 112 0.81 0.26 -4.28
CA GLY A 112 1.93 -0.65 -4.49
C GLY A 112 1.87 -1.31 -5.87
N THR A 113 2.95 -1.99 -6.24
CA THR A 113 3.01 -2.77 -7.48
C THR A 113 2.78 -4.24 -7.17
N ILE A 114 1.82 -4.85 -7.85
CA ILE A 114 1.58 -6.28 -7.81
C ILE A 114 2.31 -6.91 -9.00
N THR A 115 3.28 -7.77 -8.73
CA THR A 115 4.10 -8.41 -9.77
C THR A 115 3.58 -9.77 -10.23
N GLY A 116 2.57 -10.32 -9.51
CA GLY A 116 1.92 -11.58 -9.84
C GLY A 116 0.48 -11.40 -10.35
N SER A 117 -0.22 -12.51 -10.55
CA SER A 117 -1.64 -12.50 -10.89
C SER A 117 -2.49 -12.07 -9.70
N VAL A 118 -3.53 -11.28 -9.97
CA VAL A 118 -4.58 -10.93 -8.99
C VAL A 118 -5.86 -11.63 -9.36
N THR A 119 -6.42 -12.40 -8.43
CA THR A 119 -7.72 -13.06 -8.61
C THR A 119 -8.72 -12.47 -7.64
N PHE A 120 -9.80 -11.89 -8.15
CA PHE A 120 -10.94 -11.43 -7.36
C PHE A 120 -11.97 -12.57 -7.29
N GLN A 121 -12.11 -13.22 -6.15
CA GLN A 121 -13.00 -14.39 -5.98
C GLN A 121 -14.45 -14.03 -5.69
N SER A 122 -14.72 -12.80 -5.24
CA SER A 122 -16.07 -12.31 -5.01
C SER A 122 -16.24 -10.93 -5.62
N GLY A 123 -17.14 -10.83 -6.44
CA GLY A 123 -17.56 -10.08 -7.56
C GLY A 123 -17.65 -8.58 -7.54
N LEU A 124 -17.34 -7.82 -6.49
CA LEU A 124 -17.43 -6.37 -6.57
C LEU A 124 -16.05 -5.74 -6.70
N LEU A 125 -15.77 -5.13 -7.85
CA LEU A 125 -14.66 -4.22 -8.08
C LEU A 125 -15.27 -2.85 -8.42
N GLU A 126 -15.04 -1.86 -7.58
CA GLU A 126 -15.51 -0.48 -7.77
C GLU A 126 -14.33 0.42 -8.11
N GLU A 127 -14.50 1.25 -9.14
CA GLU A 127 -13.59 2.33 -9.47
C GLU A 127 -14.27 3.68 -9.17
N SER A 128 -13.51 4.63 -8.62
CA SER A 128 -14.01 5.98 -8.42
C SER A 128 -14.15 6.71 -9.74
N PHE A 129 -15.25 7.44 -9.95
CA PHE A 129 -15.44 8.34 -11.08
C PHE A 129 -15.75 9.77 -10.62
N HIS A 130 -15.34 10.74 -11.45
CA HIS A 130 -15.65 12.14 -11.22
C HIS A 130 -17.07 12.43 -11.66
N ILE A 131 -17.88 13.01 -10.76
CA ILE A 131 -19.22 13.49 -11.08
C ILE A 131 -19.14 15.01 -11.20
N ASP A 132 -19.39 15.54 -12.39
CA ASP A 132 -19.44 16.97 -12.62
C ASP A 132 -20.84 17.35 -13.17
N SER A 133 -21.49 18.28 -12.50
CA SER A 133 -22.79 18.83 -12.92
C SER A 133 -22.63 20.05 -13.82
N THR A 134 -21.42 20.49 -14.11
CA THR A 134 -21.17 21.60 -15.04
C THR A 134 -21.09 21.10 -16.49
N ALA A 135 -21.41 22.00 -17.42
CA ALA A 135 -21.27 21.68 -18.84
C ALA A 135 -19.80 21.59 -19.23
N ILE A 136 -19.42 20.53 -19.93
CA ILE A 136 -18.07 20.42 -20.49
C ILE A 136 -17.92 21.34 -21.70
N THR A 137 -16.95 22.27 -21.65
CA THR A 137 -16.69 23.24 -22.72
C THR A 137 -15.19 23.52 -22.85
N GLY A 138 -14.75 23.94 -24.05
CA GLY A 138 -13.35 24.31 -24.29
C GLY A 138 -12.38 23.19 -24.00
N THR A 139 -11.23 23.48 -23.38
CA THR A 139 -10.31 22.46 -22.89
C THR A 139 -10.63 22.10 -21.45
N HIS A 140 -11.00 20.85 -21.24
CA HIS A 140 -11.34 20.32 -19.92
C HIS A 140 -10.23 19.41 -19.39
N ASN A 141 -9.73 19.72 -18.20
CA ASN A 141 -8.68 18.92 -17.54
C ASN A 141 -9.30 17.83 -16.68
N HIS A 142 -8.90 16.59 -16.92
CA HIS A 142 -9.25 15.44 -16.11
C HIS A 142 -8.04 14.96 -15.31
N ASP A 143 -8.18 15.00 -13.98
CA ASP A 143 -7.11 14.68 -13.03
C ASP A 143 -7.21 13.19 -12.62
N ILE A 144 -6.41 12.33 -13.25
CA ILE A 144 -6.49 10.88 -13.06
C ILE A 144 -6.02 10.40 -11.67
N LEU A 145 -5.28 11.23 -10.93
CA LEU A 145 -4.92 10.92 -9.53
C LEU A 145 -6.14 10.89 -8.61
N THR A 146 -7.24 11.51 -9.02
CA THR A 146 -8.49 11.51 -8.25
C THR A 146 -9.49 10.49 -8.77
N HIS A 147 -9.61 10.34 -10.10
CA HIS A 147 -10.63 9.47 -10.71
C HIS A 147 -10.15 8.90 -12.05
N GLY A 148 -10.37 7.60 -12.27
CA GLY A 148 -10.08 6.93 -13.56
C GLY A 148 -11.13 7.19 -14.64
N MET A 149 -12.35 7.60 -14.24
CA MET A 149 -13.49 7.85 -15.13
C MET A 149 -14.14 9.19 -14.80
N ALA A 150 -14.86 9.76 -15.76
CA ALA A 150 -15.58 11.01 -15.57
C ALA A 150 -17.01 10.96 -16.13
N TRP A 151 -17.96 11.51 -15.39
CA TRP A 151 -19.34 11.73 -15.83
C TRP A 151 -19.67 13.22 -15.75
N TYR A 152 -19.96 13.80 -16.91
CA TYR A 152 -20.49 15.15 -17.06
C TYR A 152 -21.99 15.06 -17.30
N GLY A 153 -22.75 15.20 -16.21
CA GLY A 153 -24.20 15.03 -16.21
C GLY A 153 -25.01 16.25 -16.69
N SER A 154 -24.36 17.39 -16.94
CA SER A 154 -25.05 18.57 -17.47
C SER A 154 -25.18 18.52 -18.98
N THR A 155 -26.41 18.71 -19.46
CA THR A 155 -26.72 18.72 -20.89
C THR A 155 -26.50 20.10 -21.57
N ASN A 156 -25.97 21.08 -20.85
CA ASN A 156 -25.89 22.46 -21.32
C ASN A 156 -24.53 22.86 -21.92
N ALA A 157 -23.76 21.91 -22.41
CA ALA A 157 -22.53 22.23 -23.10
C ALA A 157 -22.82 22.90 -24.44
N SER A 158 -22.16 24.03 -24.72
CA SER A 158 -22.47 24.91 -25.85
C SER A 158 -21.59 24.69 -27.08
N GLY A 159 -20.87 23.58 -27.17
CA GLY A 159 -19.98 23.29 -28.32
C GLY A 159 -19.03 22.14 -28.13
N ALA A 160 -18.24 21.89 -29.14
CA ALA A 160 -17.20 20.88 -29.12
C ALA A 160 -16.13 21.19 -28.06
N PHE A 161 -15.58 20.15 -27.43
CA PHE A 161 -14.60 20.28 -26.36
C PHE A 161 -13.34 19.47 -26.62
N THR A 162 -12.25 19.86 -25.96
CA THR A 162 -11.00 19.11 -25.89
C THR A 162 -10.88 18.47 -24.51
N PHE A 163 -10.66 17.18 -24.45
CA PHE A 163 -10.47 16.46 -23.19
C PHE A 163 -8.96 16.25 -22.94
N ASN A 164 -8.45 16.86 -21.87
CA ASN A 164 -7.03 16.83 -21.52
C ASN A 164 -6.82 15.96 -20.27
N ILE A 165 -6.03 14.90 -20.41
CA ILE A 165 -5.65 14.02 -19.33
C ILE A 165 -4.34 14.49 -18.71
N ARG A 166 -4.30 14.59 -17.38
CA ARG A 166 -3.10 14.89 -16.59
C ARG A 166 -3.15 14.16 -15.25
N GLY A 167 -2.04 14.12 -14.49
CA GLY A 167 -2.06 13.61 -13.11
C GLY A 167 -2.96 14.47 -12.23
N ASP A 168 -2.60 15.74 -12.09
CA ASP A 168 -3.34 16.83 -11.46
C ASP A 168 -2.81 18.19 -11.95
N ALA A 169 -3.08 19.27 -11.19
CA ALA A 169 -2.61 20.62 -11.57
C ALA A 169 -1.08 20.78 -11.55
N VAL A 170 -0.34 19.91 -10.87
CA VAL A 170 1.13 19.98 -10.70
C VAL A 170 1.85 18.71 -11.15
N THR A 171 1.13 17.62 -11.32
CA THR A 171 1.66 16.31 -11.68
C THR A 171 1.25 15.95 -13.11
N THR A 172 2.20 15.58 -13.94
CA THR A 172 1.93 15.16 -15.31
C THR A 172 1.47 13.70 -15.38
N PHE A 173 0.65 13.36 -16.37
CA PHE A 173 0.35 11.96 -16.72
C PHE A 173 1.63 11.20 -17.11
N ASP A 174 2.56 11.88 -17.77
CA ASP A 174 3.82 11.27 -18.17
C ASP A 174 4.63 10.75 -17.00
N SER A 175 4.67 11.49 -15.89
CA SER A 175 5.39 11.08 -14.68
C SER A 175 4.77 9.88 -13.97
N LEU A 176 3.46 9.67 -14.11
CA LEU A 176 2.70 8.59 -13.48
C LEU A 176 2.67 7.33 -14.33
N SER A 177 2.64 7.49 -15.65
CA SER A 177 2.52 6.38 -16.59
C SER A 177 3.89 5.74 -16.88
N THR A 178 3.92 4.43 -17.09
CA THR A 178 5.15 3.68 -17.36
C THR A 178 5.20 3.23 -18.81
N VAL A 179 6.35 3.34 -19.46
CA VAL A 179 6.58 2.83 -20.82
C VAL A 179 6.24 1.33 -20.90
N GLY A 180 5.51 0.93 -21.93
CA GLY A 180 5.03 -0.43 -22.13
C GLY A 180 3.76 -0.78 -21.34
N LYS A 181 3.10 0.21 -20.71
CA LYS A 181 1.81 0.06 -20.03
C LYS A 181 0.70 0.80 -20.77
N VAL A 182 -0.54 0.37 -20.50
CA VAL A 182 -1.75 0.98 -21.02
C VAL A 182 -2.59 1.54 -19.86
N THR A 183 -3.16 2.72 -20.08
CA THR A 183 -4.18 3.32 -19.22
C THR A 183 -5.44 3.51 -20.06
N THR A 184 -6.60 3.08 -19.56
CA THR A 184 -7.88 3.31 -20.24
C THR A 184 -8.70 4.30 -19.44
N ILE A 185 -9.23 5.31 -20.11
CA ILE A 185 -10.09 6.37 -19.55
C ILE A 185 -11.46 6.25 -20.20
N THR A 186 -12.52 6.36 -19.40
CA THR A 186 -13.89 6.42 -19.91
C THR A 186 -14.53 7.75 -19.48
N LEU A 187 -15.02 8.47 -20.48
CA LEU A 187 -15.76 9.72 -20.31
C LEU A 187 -17.22 9.49 -20.71
N PHE A 188 -18.13 9.78 -19.79
CA PHE A 188 -19.57 9.87 -20.04
C PHE A 188 -19.96 11.34 -20.15
N SER A 189 -20.52 11.74 -21.26
CA SER A 189 -20.92 13.12 -21.53
C SER A 189 -22.41 13.18 -21.87
N ALA A 190 -23.23 13.67 -20.95
CA ALA A 190 -24.64 13.95 -21.24
C ALA A 190 -24.72 15.12 -22.23
N ASN A 191 -25.59 15.00 -23.23
CA ASN A 191 -25.74 16.03 -24.26
C ASN A 191 -27.20 16.25 -24.64
N ASN A 192 -27.52 17.47 -25.10
CA ASN A 192 -28.80 17.86 -25.69
C ASN A 192 -28.57 18.62 -27.03
N SER A 193 -27.38 18.58 -27.58
CA SER A 193 -27.01 19.26 -28.80
C SER A 193 -25.99 18.45 -29.58
N THR A 194 -26.14 18.33 -30.87
CA THR A 194 -25.19 17.70 -31.77
C THR A 194 -23.84 18.43 -31.84
N ALA A 195 -23.78 19.69 -31.38
CA ALA A 195 -22.53 20.44 -31.33
C ALA A 195 -21.63 20.06 -30.14
N THR A 196 -22.13 19.32 -29.15
CA THR A 196 -21.40 18.98 -27.92
C THR A 196 -20.73 17.63 -28.04
N TYR A 197 -19.56 17.58 -28.63
CA TYR A 197 -18.79 16.35 -28.78
C TYR A 197 -17.31 16.59 -28.51
N MET A 198 -16.56 15.53 -28.21
CA MET A 198 -15.12 15.59 -28.04
C MET A 198 -14.45 15.75 -29.40
N SER A 199 -13.98 16.97 -29.70
CA SER A 199 -13.29 17.31 -30.95
C SER A 199 -11.76 17.21 -30.83
N GLY A 200 -11.22 17.16 -29.62
CA GLY A 200 -9.80 17.09 -29.34
C GLY A 200 -9.49 16.23 -28.12
N PHE A 201 -8.29 15.62 -28.14
CA PHE A 201 -7.75 14.88 -27.02
C PHE A 201 -6.33 15.35 -26.74
N GLN A 202 -6.02 15.59 -25.48
CA GLN A 202 -4.69 16.02 -25.04
C GLN A 202 -4.19 15.15 -23.88
N ILE A 203 -2.88 15.05 -23.77
CA ILE A 203 -2.19 14.51 -22.61
C ILE A 203 -1.19 15.57 -22.16
N ASP A 204 -1.29 16.00 -20.90
CA ASP A 204 -0.47 17.06 -20.31
C ASP A 204 -0.43 18.34 -21.18
N GLY A 205 -1.58 18.72 -21.75
CA GLY A 205 -1.70 19.86 -22.66
C GLY A 205 -1.22 19.63 -24.09
N SER A 206 -0.60 18.50 -24.40
CA SER A 206 -0.10 18.16 -25.73
C SER A 206 -1.14 17.39 -26.52
N THR A 207 -1.50 17.91 -27.72
CA THR A 207 -2.51 17.29 -28.60
C THR A 207 -2.09 15.89 -29.04
N GLN A 208 -3.01 14.95 -28.95
CA GLN A 208 -2.85 13.56 -29.38
C GLN A 208 -3.78 13.23 -30.54
N THR A 209 -3.27 12.46 -31.51
CA THR A 209 -4.10 11.92 -32.59
C THR A 209 -4.70 10.58 -32.15
N VAL A 210 -5.99 10.59 -31.82
CA VAL A 210 -6.71 9.37 -31.46
C VAL A 210 -7.06 8.56 -32.70
N LYS A 211 -6.66 7.29 -32.71
CA LYS A 211 -7.11 6.30 -33.73
C LYS A 211 -8.46 5.76 -33.33
N TRP A 212 -9.50 6.19 -34.00
CA TRP A 212 -10.87 5.82 -33.68
C TRP A 212 -11.27 4.47 -34.27
N ALA A 213 -12.08 3.73 -33.53
CA ALA A 213 -12.71 2.53 -34.02
C ALA A 213 -13.55 2.86 -35.28
N GLY A 214 -13.43 2.03 -36.32
CA GLY A 214 -14.06 2.31 -37.62
C GLY A 214 -13.37 3.40 -38.45
N GLY A 215 -12.25 3.99 -37.96
CA GLY A 215 -11.43 4.93 -38.72
C GLY A 215 -11.98 6.36 -38.79
N THR A 216 -13.12 6.67 -38.18
CA THR A 216 -13.75 7.99 -38.23
C THR A 216 -13.83 8.60 -36.85
N ALA A 217 -13.28 9.79 -36.69
CA ALA A 217 -13.42 10.58 -35.45
C ALA A 217 -14.86 11.08 -35.26
N PRO A 218 -15.35 11.23 -34.02
CA PRO A 218 -16.63 11.89 -33.76
C PRO A 218 -16.64 13.30 -34.35
N SER A 219 -17.67 13.65 -35.10
CA SER A 219 -17.85 14.97 -35.71
C SER A 219 -19.11 15.67 -35.20
N ALA A 220 -19.92 14.98 -34.44
CA ALA A 220 -21.10 15.49 -33.77
C ALA A 220 -21.46 14.56 -32.59
N ALA A 221 -22.13 15.10 -31.58
CA ALA A 221 -22.85 14.33 -30.59
C ALA A 221 -24.19 13.85 -31.14
N THR A 222 -24.84 12.94 -30.45
CA THR A 222 -26.16 12.42 -30.86
C THR A 222 -27.29 13.44 -30.67
N GLY A 223 -27.07 14.46 -29.83
CA GLY A 223 -28.04 15.53 -29.58
C GLY A 223 -29.06 15.22 -28.51
N SER A 224 -29.10 13.99 -28.01
CA SER A 224 -29.88 13.58 -26.83
C SER A 224 -29.22 12.34 -26.19
N GLY A 225 -29.32 12.21 -24.86
CA GLY A 225 -28.78 11.06 -24.15
C GLY A 225 -27.34 11.25 -23.64
N THR A 226 -26.56 10.19 -23.61
CA THR A 226 -25.19 10.20 -23.10
C THR A 226 -24.23 9.63 -24.14
N ASP A 227 -23.24 10.41 -24.50
CA ASP A 227 -22.13 9.98 -25.32
C ASP A 227 -21.01 9.38 -24.44
N VAL A 228 -20.51 8.25 -24.82
CA VAL A 228 -19.44 7.55 -24.11
C VAL A 228 -18.20 7.47 -25.00
N TYR A 229 -17.10 8.02 -24.48
CA TYR A 229 -15.78 7.96 -25.10
C TYR A 229 -14.89 7.08 -24.26
N SER A 230 -14.39 5.98 -24.83
CA SER A 230 -13.39 5.13 -24.16
C SER A 230 -12.07 5.26 -24.91
N ILE A 231 -11.01 5.68 -24.22
CA ILE A 231 -9.70 5.94 -24.83
C ILE A 231 -8.65 5.12 -24.12
N SER A 232 -7.96 4.25 -24.86
CA SER A 232 -6.79 3.52 -24.40
C SER A 232 -5.51 4.27 -24.80
N ILE A 233 -4.70 4.58 -23.81
CA ILE A 233 -3.45 5.34 -23.92
C ILE A 233 -2.29 4.40 -23.68
N LEU A 234 -1.51 4.09 -24.70
CA LEU A 234 -0.34 3.24 -24.62
C LEU A 234 0.90 4.14 -24.58
N LYS A 235 1.66 4.14 -23.48
CA LYS A 235 2.92 4.87 -23.40
C LYS A 235 4.03 4.07 -24.09
N THR A 236 4.54 4.58 -25.21
CA THR A 236 5.56 3.91 -26.04
C THR A 236 6.98 4.40 -25.76
N ALA A 237 7.11 5.65 -25.34
CA ALA A 237 8.35 6.26 -24.83
C ALA A 237 8.00 7.42 -23.89
N ALA A 238 9.00 8.07 -23.28
CA ALA A 238 8.79 9.29 -22.48
C ALA A 238 8.12 10.37 -23.32
N GLY A 239 6.96 10.87 -22.88
CA GLY A 239 6.17 11.86 -23.60
C GLY A 239 5.55 11.39 -24.93
N VAL A 240 5.64 10.08 -25.27
CA VAL A 240 5.15 9.53 -26.53
C VAL A 240 4.08 8.48 -26.32
N TYR A 241 2.93 8.66 -26.96
CA TYR A 241 1.74 7.84 -26.78
C TYR A 241 1.16 7.37 -28.11
N ALA A 242 0.58 6.17 -28.07
CA ALA A 242 -0.36 5.71 -29.08
C ALA A 242 -1.75 5.67 -28.43
N THR A 243 -2.73 6.38 -29.02
CA THR A 243 -4.06 6.53 -28.47
C THR A 243 -5.11 5.91 -29.38
N PHE A 244 -6.00 5.09 -28.79
CA PHE A 244 -7.08 4.40 -29.49
C PHE A 244 -8.40 4.74 -28.82
N GLY A 245 -9.37 5.17 -29.58
CA GLY A 245 -10.67 5.61 -29.08
C GLY A 245 -11.85 4.83 -29.64
N ASN A 246 -12.86 4.65 -28.82
CA ASN A 246 -14.19 4.22 -29.22
C ASN A 246 -15.20 5.26 -28.76
N PHE A 247 -16.22 5.48 -29.59
CA PHE A 247 -17.33 6.40 -29.34
C PHE A 247 -18.66 5.67 -29.48
N THR A 248 -19.52 5.76 -28.47
CA THR A 248 -20.84 5.13 -28.47
C THR A 248 -21.85 6.08 -27.84
N ASN A 249 -23.03 6.12 -28.37
CA ASN A 249 -24.16 6.87 -27.80
C ASN A 249 -25.15 5.95 -27.11
N PHE A 250 -25.68 6.44 -25.99
CA PHE A 250 -26.78 5.86 -25.23
C PHE A 250 -27.92 6.90 -25.16
N ALA A 251 -28.98 6.66 -25.93
CA ALA A 251 -30.17 7.51 -26.00
C ALA A 251 -31.28 7.00 -25.06
#